data_39a14df7cd832b07f6b8854d24d9bede
#
_entry.id   39a14df7cd832b07f6b8854d24d9bede
#
_cell.length_a   1.000
_cell.length_b   1.000
_cell.length_c   1.000
_cell.angle_alpha   90.00
_cell.angle_beta   90.00
_cell.angle_gamma   90.00
#
_symmetry.space_group_name_H-M   'P 1'
#
loop_
_entity.id
_entity.type
_entity.pdbx_description
1 polymer ?
#
loop_
_entity_poly.entity_id
_entity_poly.type
_entity_poly.pdbx_seq_one_letter_code
_entity_poly.pdbx_strand_id
1 'polypeptide(L)'
;MEDPALEVIVVAIDHGGDDRNHEYNFTINAEYNFGGKGAAYADFLAETLKPYIDSHYRTLPEAEFTTIAGSSFGAYVSLYTAIRYPDQFGRVGGVSFVMWHDSGGIIQLIQESDLSPALRVYLSIGELETDNPDFNRLACNHVALVHQTLIASGVPEKQIRFDIIPGGTHHESTWSVLFPEVHRWLQQP
;
A
#
# COMPACT_ATOMS: atom_id res chain seq x y z
N MET A 1 -27.67 7.56 11.74
CA MET A 1 -26.77 6.53 12.26
C MET A 1 -25.39 6.94 11.76
N GLU A 2 -24.45 7.12 12.66
CA GLU A 2 -23.05 7.32 12.28
C GLU A 2 -22.53 6.03 11.62
N ASP A 3 -21.73 6.18 10.58
CA ASP A 3 -21.13 5.03 9.88
C ASP A 3 -19.99 4.49 10.75
N PRO A 4 -20.12 3.29 11.36
CA PRO A 4 -19.09 2.75 12.25
C PRO A 4 -17.76 2.51 11.54
N ALA A 5 -17.74 2.43 10.21
CA ALA A 5 -16.50 2.37 9.43
C ALA A 5 -15.64 3.64 9.53
N LEU A 6 -16.20 4.73 10.06
CA LEU A 6 -15.47 6.00 10.26
C LEU A 6 -14.89 6.15 11.68
N GLU A 7 -15.18 5.23 12.60
CA GLU A 7 -14.61 5.24 13.96
C GLU A 7 -13.22 4.62 13.98
N VAL A 8 -12.23 5.39 13.56
CA VAL A 8 -10.83 4.92 13.45
C VAL A 8 -9.85 5.92 14.07
N ILE A 9 -8.73 5.39 14.53
CA ILE A 9 -7.55 6.19 14.87
C ILE A 9 -6.67 6.27 13.63
N VAL A 10 -6.42 7.48 13.14
CA VAL A 10 -5.52 7.72 12.00
C VAL A 10 -4.18 8.20 12.53
N VAL A 11 -3.13 7.46 12.19
CA VAL A 11 -1.74 7.84 12.47
C VAL A 11 -1.11 8.31 11.16
N ALA A 12 -0.98 9.62 11.00
CA ALA A 12 -0.27 10.20 9.86
C ALA A 12 1.23 10.25 10.17
N ILE A 13 2.03 9.73 9.26
CA ILE A 13 3.49 9.62 9.44
C ILE A 13 4.17 10.51 8.43
N ASP A 14 4.95 11.49 8.94
CA ASP A 14 5.81 12.28 8.07
C ASP A 14 6.93 11.42 7.49
N HIS A 15 7.27 11.64 6.23
CA HIS A 15 8.41 10.99 5.61
C HIS A 15 9.75 11.64 6.04
N GLY A 16 10.84 10.90 5.91
CA GLY A 16 12.19 11.33 6.29
C GLY A 16 12.83 12.40 5.39
N GLY A 17 12.03 13.29 4.76
CA GLY A 17 12.55 14.34 3.88
C GLY A 17 13.27 13.76 2.66
N ASP A 18 14.55 14.05 2.50
CA ASP A 18 15.38 13.56 1.38
C ASP A 18 15.55 12.04 1.39
N ASP A 19 15.40 11.41 2.55
CA ASP A 19 15.49 9.94 2.70
C ASP A 19 14.21 9.20 2.25
N ARG A 20 13.09 9.89 1.99
CA ARG A 20 11.80 9.28 1.64
C ARG A 20 11.92 8.20 0.57
N ASN A 21 12.64 8.48 -0.51
CA ASN A 21 12.76 7.53 -1.62
C ASN A 21 13.60 6.29 -1.24
N HIS A 22 14.50 6.43 -0.30
CA HIS A 22 15.25 5.30 0.27
C HIS A 22 14.38 4.47 1.22
N GLU A 23 13.65 5.13 2.12
CA GLU A 23 12.83 4.49 3.15
C GLU A 23 11.59 3.79 2.57
N TYR A 24 11.01 4.33 1.51
CA TYR A 24 9.78 3.77 0.93
C TYR A 24 10.02 2.69 -0.12
N ASN A 25 11.29 2.31 -0.35
CA ASN A 25 11.65 1.29 -1.32
C ASN A 25 12.61 0.25 -0.71
N PHE A 26 12.20 -1.03 -0.70
CA PHE A 26 13.05 -2.10 -0.19
C PHE A 26 14.08 -2.58 -1.22
N THR A 27 13.81 -2.43 -2.51
CA THR A 27 14.76 -2.67 -3.59
C THR A 27 15.65 -1.44 -3.81
N ILE A 28 16.83 -1.67 -4.39
CA ILE A 28 17.75 -0.59 -4.77
C ILE A 28 17.58 -0.32 -6.27
N ASN A 29 17.26 0.92 -6.61
CA ASN A 29 17.32 1.39 -7.98
C ASN A 29 18.68 2.06 -8.22
N ALA A 30 19.58 1.35 -8.92
CA ALA A 30 20.95 1.82 -9.17
C ALA A 30 20.98 2.98 -10.19
N GLU A 31 20.03 3.05 -11.12
CA GLU A 31 19.97 4.10 -12.14
C GLU A 31 19.69 5.46 -11.51
N TYR A 32 18.75 5.52 -10.57
CA TYR A 32 18.34 6.75 -9.89
C TYR A 32 18.92 6.90 -8.48
N ASN A 33 19.77 5.96 -8.06
CA ASN A 33 20.48 5.97 -6.78
C ASN A 33 19.56 6.17 -5.57
N PHE A 34 18.48 5.40 -5.46
CA PHE A 34 17.60 5.39 -4.29
C PHE A 34 17.14 3.97 -3.92
N GLY A 35 16.47 3.85 -2.77
CA GLY A 35 15.93 2.59 -2.23
C GLY A 35 16.84 1.92 -1.20
N GLY A 36 16.49 0.70 -0.82
CA GLY A 36 17.25 -0.18 0.07
C GLY A 36 17.01 0.01 1.57
N LYS A 37 16.27 1.05 2.01
CA LYS A 37 15.92 1.24 3.43
C LYS A 37 14.49 0.78 3.78
N GLY A 38 13.71 0.29 2.82
CA GLY A 38 12.31 -0.08 3.02
C GLY A 38 12.12 -1.16 4.09
N ALA A 39 13.08 -2.08 4.25
CA ALA A 39 13.03 -3.08 5.32
C ALA A 39 13.12 -2.41 6.70
N ALA A 40 14.07 -1.51 6.91
CA ALA A 40 14.23 -0.79 8.18
C ALA A 40 13.02 0.12 8.48
N TYR A 41 12.42 0.71 7.45
CA TYR A 41 11.18 1.49 7.62
C TYR A 41 9.99 0.61 8.02
N ALA A 42 9.82 -0.56 7.39
CA ALA A 42 8.79 -1.52 7.78
C ALA A 42 8.99 -2.04 9.22
N ASP A 43 10.26 -2.32 9.60
CA ASP A 43 10.62 -2.73 10.97
C ASP A 43 10.25 -1.63 11.98
N PHE A 44 10.54 -0.36 11.68
CA PHE A 44 10.11 0.78 12.50
C PHE A 44 8.58 0.85 12.67
N LEU A 45 7.82 0.67 11.59
CA LEU A 45 6.36 0.68 11.65
C LEU A 45 5.81 -0.44 12.53
N ALA A 46 6.32 -1.66 12.36
CA ALA A 46 5.83 -2.85 13.03
C ALA A 46 6.35 -3.01 14.47
N GLU A 47 7.61 -2.69 14.72
CA GLU A 47 8.27 -3.00 15.99
C GLU A 47 8.38 -1.78 16.92
N THR A 48 8.17 -0.57 16.41
CA THR A 48 8.28 0.65 17.21
C THR A 48 6.98 1.43 17.22
N LEU A 49 6.50 1.86 16.06
CA LEU A 49 5.36 2.78 15.98
C LEU A 49 4.05 2.10 16.38
N LYS A 50 3.72 0.97 15.77
CA LYS A 50 2.46 0.27 16.07
C LYS A 50 2.37 -0.13 17.55
N PRO A 51 3.37 -0.75 18.18
CA PRO A 51 3.32 -1.06 19.61
C PRO A 51 3.19 0.19 20.51
N TYR A 52 3.81 1.30 20.12
CA TYR A 52 3.63 2.56 20.82
C TYR A 52 2.18 3.03 20.77
N ILE A 53 1.56 3.04 19.58
CA ILE A 53 0.16 3.45 19.41
C ILE A 53 -0.77 2.52 20.19
N ASP A 54 -0.59 1.21 20.08
CA ASP A 54 -1.43 0.20 20.76
C ASP A 54 -1.36 0.31 22.29
N SER A 55 -0.20 0.71 22.82
CA SER A 55 -0.04 0.89 24.27
C SER A 55 -0.58 2.20 24.83
N HIS A 56 -0.78 3.22 23.98
CA HIS A 56 -1.18 4.57 24.42
C HIS A 56 -2.63 4.94 24.04
N TYR A 57 -3.22 4.23 23.09
CA TYR A 57 -4.56 4.52 22.59
C TYR A 57 -5.45 3.27 22.64
N ARG A 58 -6.76 3.47 22.61
CA ARG A 58 -7.74 2.37 22.60
C ARG A 58 -7.85 1.78 21.20
N THR A 59 -6.90 1.01 20.79
CA THR A 59 -6.87 0.30 19.50
C THR A 59 -7.49 -1.09 19.60
N LEU A 60 -7.75 -1.67 18.43
CA LEU A 60 -7.90 -3.11 18.20
C LEU A 60 -6.61 -3.54 17.51
N PRO A 61 -5.66 -4.17 18.24
CA PRO A 61 -4.29 -4.37 17.75
C PRO A 61 -4.14 -5.48 16.70
N GLU A 62 -5.17 -6.31 16.52
CA GLU A 62 -5.14 -7.43 15.60
C GLU A 62 -5.03 -6.96 14.14
N ALA A 63 -4.37 -7.77 13.30
CA ALA A 63 -4.10 -7.43 11.91
C ALA A 63 -5.37 -7.12 11.11
N GLU A 64 -6.47 -7.83 11.38
CA GLU A 64 -7.76 -7.61 10.73
C GLU A 64 -8.36 -6.22 10.99
N PHE A 65 -7.92 -5.51 12.03
CA PHE A 65 -8.35 -4.13 12.34
C PHE A 65 -7.28 -3.09 12.04
N THR A 66 -6.12 -3.51 11.57
CA THR A 66 -5.00 -2.61 11.29
C THR A 66 -4.81 -2.43 9.79
N THR A 67 -4.99 -1.19 9.35
CA THR A 67 -4.77 -0.79 7.97
C THR A 67 -3.46 -0.02 7.84
N ILE A 68 -2.65 -0.38 6.85
CA ILE A 68 -1.55 0.45 6.37
C ILE A 68 -1.89 0.99 4.99
N ALA A 69 -1.71 2.29 4.77
CA ALA A 69 -2.09 2.92 3.52
C ALA A 69 -1.13 4.03 3.10
N GLY A 70 -1.08 4.26 1.80
CA GLY A 70 -0.27 5.32 1.24
C GLY A 70 -0.52 5.55 -0.25
N SER A 71 0.15 6.56 -0.80
CA SER A 71 0.11 6.89 -2.22
C SER A 71 1.50 6.78 -2.84
N SER A 72 1.57 6.48 -4.13
CA SER A 72 2.84 6.41 -4.86
C SER A 72 3.80 5.38 -4.21
N PHE A 73 5.04 5.77 -3.88
CA PHE A 73 5.96 4.92 -3.09
C PHE A 73 5.40 4.57 -1.70
N GLY A 74 4.50 5.40 -1.12
CA GLY A 74 3.79 5.06 0.11
C GLY A 74 2.87 3.85 -0.07
N ALA A 75 2.21 3.70 -1.22
CA ALA A 75 1.43 2.52 -1.54
C ALA A 75 2.33 1.27 -1.68
N TYR A 76 3.48 1.42 -2.32
CA TYR A 76 4.46 0.36 -2.50
C TYR A 76 5.00 -0.17 -1.16
N VAL A 77 5.48 0.73 -0.27
CA VAL A 77 5.98 0.31 1.04
C VAL A 77 4.87 -0.22 1.95
N SER A 78 3.63 0.23 1.78
CA SER A 78 2.48 -0.31 2.53
C SER A 78 2.23 -1.77 2.19
N LEU A 79 2.24 -2.13 0.90
CA LEU A 79 2.09 -3.53 0.49
C LEU A 79 3.27 -4.38 0.97
N TYR A 80 4.50 -3.87 0.81
CA TYR A 80 5.71 -4.52 1.32
C TYR A 80 5.62 -4.80 2.82
N THR A 81 5.21 -3.80 3.62
CA THR A 81 5.12 -3.93 5.08
C THR A 81 4.07 -4.96 5.49
N ALA A 82 2.90 -4.98 4.85
CA ALA A 82 1.85 -5.95 5.17
C ALA A 82 2.27 -7.39 4.82
N ILE A 83 3.02 -7.58 3.73
CA ILE A 83 3.57 -8.90 3.37
C ILE A 83 4.62 -9.36 4.39
N ARG A 84 5.47 -8.45 4.86
CA ARG A 84 6.54 -8.73 5.83
C ARG A 84 6.01 -8.95 7.25
N TYR A 85 4.92 -8.29 7.62
CA TYR A 85 4.32 -8.32 8.96
C TYR A 85 2.82 -8.67 8.90
N PRO A 86 2.44 -9.86 8.38
CA PRO A 86 1.05 -10.24 8.14
C PRO A 86 0.23 -10.35 9.43
N ASP A 87 0.89 -10.61 10.57
CA ASP A 87 0.24 -10.69 11.89
C ASP A 87 -0.09 -9.31 12.50
N GLN A 88 0.39 -8.22 11.86
CA GLN A 88 0.19 -6.85 12.35
C GLN A 88 -0.61 -5.97 11.41
N PHE A 89 -0.50 -6.19 10.09
CA PHE A 89 -1.16 -5.39 9.06
C PHE A 89 -1.95 -6.29 8.12
N GLY A 90 -3.23 -6.41 8.36
CA GLY A 90 -4.13 -7.27 7.55
C GLY A 90 -4.84 -6.53 6.42
N ARG A 91 -4.70 -5.20 6.33
CA ARG A 91 -5.39 -4.37 5.34
C ARG A 91 -4.44 -3.38 4.70
N VAL A 92 -4.46 -3.30 3.37
CA VAL A 92 -3.58 -2.43 2.58
C VAL A 92 -4.42 -1.50 1.70
N GLY A 93 -4.18 -0.19 1.81
CA GLY A 93 -4.73 0.82 0.92
C GLY A 93 -3.63 1.47 0.08
N GLY A 94 -3.56 1.17 -1.21
CA GLY A 94 -2.57 1.72 -2.13
C GLY A 94 -3.22 2.54 -3.24
N VAL A 95 -3.02 3.86 -3.24
CA VAL A 95 -3.49 4.74 -4.31
C VAL A 95 -2.32 5.21 -5.19
N SER A 96 -2.54 5.30 -6.50
CA SER A 96 -1.48 5.57 -7.49
C SER A 96 -0.25 4.69 -7.26
N PHE A 97 -0.50 3.38 -7.13
CA PHE A 97 0.54 2.40 -6.83
C PHE A 97 1.58 2.35 -7.95
N VAL A 98 2.86 2.41 -7.59
CA VAL A 98 3.98 2.43 -8.54
C VAL A 98 4.99 1.32 -8.25
N MET A 99 5.50 0.67 -9.32
CA MET A 99 6.57 -0.34 -9.23
C MET A 99 7.56 -0.27 -10.41
N TRP A 100 7.55 0.81 -11.17
CA TRP A 100 8.44 0.96 -12.34
C TRP A 100 9.94 0.93 -11.99
N HIS A 101 10.24 1.20 -10.73
CA HIS A 101 11.59 1.39 -10.20
C HIS A 101 12.23 0.12 -9.64
N ASP A 102 11.46 -0.95 -9.40
CA ASP A 102 11.89 -2.09 -8.58
C ASP A 102 12.28 -3.34 -9.38
N SER A 103 12.27 -3.25 -10.72
CA SER A 103 12.61 -4.36 -11.63
C SER A 103 11.87 -5.66 -11.34
N GLY A 104 10.65 -5.55 -10.79
CA GLY A 104 9.80 -6.71 -10.46
C GLY A 104 10.02 -7.28 -9.07
N GLY A 105 10.75 -6.63 -8.20
CA GLY A 105 11.03 -7.09 -6.84
C GLY A 105 9.77 -7.33 -6.00
N ILE A 106 8.75 -6.47 -6.11
CA ILE A 106 7.47 -6.68 -5.40
C ILE A 106 6.71 -7.92 -5.92
N ILE A 107 6.79 -8.21 -7.21
CA ILE A 107 6.17 -9.39 -7.81
C ILE A 107 6.85 -10.66 -7.28
N GLN A 108 8.18 -10.68 -7.26
CA GLN A 108 8.93 -11.80 -6.70
C GLN A 108 8.62 -11.98 -5.20
N LEU A 109 8.58 -10.90 -4.43
CA LEU A 109 8.22 -10.95 -3.02
C LEU A 109 6.84 -11.58 -2.80
N ILE A 110 5.82 -11.17 -3.56
CA ILE A 110 4.47 -11.73 -3.47
C ILE A 110 4.49 -13.24 -3.75
N GLN A 111 5.22 -13.67 -4.79
CA GLN A 111 5.30 -15.07 -5.21
C GLN A 111 6.04 -15.97 -4.22
N GLU A 112 7.02 -15.43 -3.50
CA GLU A 112 7.85 -16.15 -2.53
C GLU A 112 7.28 -16.13 -1.10
N SER A 113 6.22 -15.32 -0.84
CA SER A 113 5.63 -15.16 0.49
C SER A 113 4.43 -16.08 0.70
N ASP A 114 4.27 -16.56 1.93
CA ASP A 114 3.05 -17.24 2.39
C ASP A 114 2.03 -16.19 2.80
N LEU A 115 1.19 -15.77 1.85
CA LEU A 115 0.24 -14.68 2.05
C LEU A 115 -0.97 -15.16 2.86
N SER A 116 -1.38 -14.37 3.84
CA SER A 116 -2.62 -14.63 4.57
C SER A 116 -3.83 -14.55 3.63
N PRO A 117 -4.71 -15.57 3.61
CA PRO A 117 -5.97 -15.51 2.87
C PRO A 117 -6.95 -14.45 3.41
N ALA A 118 -6.67 -13.90 4.59
CA ALA A 118 -7.41 -12.81 5.20
C ALA A 118 -6.86 -11.42 4.81
N LEU A 119 -5.69 -11.36 4.15
CA LEU A 119 -5.11 -10.10 3.67
C LEU A 119 -6.09 -9.40 2.73
N ARG A 120 -6.41 -8.14 3.03
CA ARG A 120 -7.33 -7.33 2.24
C ARG A 120 -6.58 -6.18 1.57
N VAL A 121 -6.69 -6.06 0.25
CA VAL A 121 -5.86 -5.13 -0.53
C VAL A 121 -6.73 -4.30 -1.47
N TYR A 122 -6.67 -2.99 -1.32
CA TYR A 122 -7.19 -2.04 -2.30
C TYR A 122 -6.00 -1.41 -3.06
N LEU A 123 -6.02 -1.47 -4.37
CA LEU A 123 -5.05 -0.79 -5.23
C LEU A 123 -5.78 0.10 -6.23
N SER A 124 -5.25 1.26 -6.51
CA SER A 124 -5.72 2.08 -7.62
C SER A 124 -4.58 2.73 -8.39
N ILE A 125 -4.90 3.14 -9.62
CA ILE A 125 -4.03 3.90 -10.50
C ILE A 125 -4.89 4.90 -11.28
N GLY A 126 -4.38 6.11 -11.49
CA GLY A 126 -5.04 7.10 -12.35
C GLY A 126 -4.82 6.83 -13.84
N GLU A 127 -5.75 7.22 -14.68
CA GLU A 127 -5.55 7.17 -16.14
C GLU A 127 -4.52 8.20 -16.61
N LEU A 128 -4.33 9.30 -15.85
CA LEU A 128 -3.49 10.45 -16.20
C LEU A 128 -2.41 10.70 -15.15
N GLU A 129 -1.70 9.65 -14.74
CA GLU A 129 -0.62 9.74 -13.73
C GLU A 129 0.50 10.69 -14.17
N THR A 130 0.73 10.80 -15.48
CA THR A 130 1.73 11.68 -16.09
C THR A 130 1.22 12.22 -17.43
N ASP A 131 1.97 13.14 -18.04
CA ASP A 131 1.71 13.64 -19.40
C ASP A 131 2.09 12.62 -20.50
N ASN A 132 2.65 11.45 -20.14
CA ASN A 132 3.05 10.42 -21.09
C ASN A 132 2.01 9.27 -21.12
N PRO A 133 1.22 9.14 -22.20
CA PRO A 133 0.19 8.11 -22.30
C PRO A 133 0.74 6.68 -22.29
N ASP A 134 1.95 6.47 -22.81
CA ASP A 134 2.58 5.14 -22.82
C ASP A 134 3.00 4.73 -21.41
N PHE A 135 3.53 5.68 -20.62
CA PHE A 135 3.81 5.44 -19.21
C PHE A 135 2.54 5.17 -18.41
N ASN A 136 1.46 5.94 -18.64
CA ASN A 136 0.18 5.72 -17.96
C ASN A 136 -0.37 4.31 -18.22
N ARG A 137 -0.32 3.86 -19.50
CA ARG A 137 -0.72 2.49 -19.84
C ARG A 137 0.16 1.44 -19.15
N LEU A 138 1.47 1.67 -19.11
CA LEU A 138 2.40 0.79 -18.40
C LEU A 138 2.09 0.73 -16.90
N ALA A 139 1.82 1.87 -16.27
CA ALA A 139 1.45 1.95 -14.86
C ALA A 139 0.17 1.15 -14.54
N CYS A 140 -0.87 1.28 -15.37
CA CYS A 140 -2.09 0.47 -15.25
C CYS A 140 -1.78 -1.04 -15.35
N ASN A 141 -0.93 -1.44 -16.31
CA ASN A 141 -0.53 -2.84 -16.47
C ASN A 141 0.26 -3.36 -15.26
N HIS A 142 1.09 -2.54 -14.66
CA HIS A 142 1.84 -2.89 -13.45
C HIS A 142 0.90 -3.20 -12.28
N VAL A 143 -0.10 -2.35 -12.02
CA VAL A 143 -1.05 -2.59 -10.93
C VAL A 143 -1.92 -3.81 -11.22
N ALA A 144 -2.34 -4.01 -12.48
CA ALA A 144 -3.04 -5.22 -12.89
C ALA A 144 -2.19 -6.49 -12.66
N LEU A 145 -0.88 -6.42 -12.92
CA LEU A 145 0.04 -7.52 -12.66
C LEU A 145 0.15 -7.83 -11.16
N VAL A 146 0.28 -6.82 -10.30
CA VAL A 146 0.28 -7.00 -8.83
C VAL A 146 -1.02 -7.66 -8.38
N HIS A 147 -2.18 -7.17 -8.84
CA HIS A 147 -3.49 -7.75 -8.56
C HIS A 147 -3.56 -9.25 -8.93
N GLN A 148 -3.17 -9.60 -10.15
CA GLN A 148 -3.17 -10.98 -10.63
C GLN A 148 -2.19 -11.86 -9.83
N THR A 149 -1.02 -11.32 -9.47
CA THR A 149 -0.02 -12.06 -8.70
C THR A 149 -0.51 -12.35 -7.28
N LEU A 150 -1.16 -11.40 -6.62
CA LEU A 150 -1.77 -11.61 -5.29
C LEU A 150 -2.80 -12.75 -5.32
N ILE A 151 -3.67 -12.76 -6.34
CA ILE A 151 -4.66 -13.87 -6.53
C ILE A 151 -3.95 -15.19 -6.75
N ALA A 152 -2.96 -15.23 -7.64
CA ALA A 152 -2.20 -16.45 -7.95
C ALA A 152 -1.43 -16.99 -6.75
N SER A 153 -1.05 -16.09 -5.81
CA SER A 153 -0.35 -16.42 -4.55
C SER A 153 -1.31 -16.71 -3.39
N GLY A 154 -2.61 -16.87 -3.64
CA GLY A 154 -3.57 -17.40 -2.67
C GLY A 154 -4.44 -16.39 -1.94
N VAL A 155 -4.31 -15.09 -2.21
CA VAL A 155 -5.26 -14.10 -1.68
C VAL A 155 -6.57 -14.20 -2.43
N PRO A 156 -7.72 -14.46 -1.78
CA PRO A 156 -9.00 -14.59 -2.45
C PRO A 156 -9.38 -13.32 -3.24
N GLU A 157 -9.87 -13.45 -4.45
CA GLU A 157 -10.23 -12.32 -5.31
C GLU A 157 -11.19 -11.32 -4.63
N LYS A 158 -12.13 -11.80 -3.83
CA LYS A 158 -13.04 -10.96 -3.03
C LYS A 158 -12.34 -10.06 -1.99
N GLN A 159 -11.12 -10.39 -1.61
CA GLN A 159 -10.27 -9.62 -0.69
C GLN A 159 -9.39 -8.60 -1.40
N ILE A 160 -9.43 -8.55 -2.73
CA ILE A 160 -8.64 -7.61 -3.52
C ILE A 160 -9.56 -6.76 -4.37
N ARG A 161 -9.35 -5.46 -4.35
CA ARG A 161 -9.98 -4.52 -5.29
C ARG A 161 -8.90 -3.75 -6.04
N PHE A 162 -9.09 -3.64 -7.34
CA PHE A 162 -8.25 -2.84 -8.22
C PHE A 162 -9.12 -1.90 -9.06
N ASP A 163 -8.87 -0.60 -8.97
CA ASP A 163 -9.59 0.42 -9.71
C ASP A 163 -8.63 1.24 -10.61
N ILE A 164 -9.00 1.44 -11.87
CA ILE A 164 -8.42 2.48 -12.72
C ILE A 164 -9.33 3.71 -12.58
N ILE A 165 -8.75 4.84 -12.16
CA ILE A 165 -9.52 6.06 -11.84
C ILE A 165 -9.60 6.95 -13.08
N PRO A 166 -10.79 7.10 -13.69
CA PRO A 166 -10.96 7.96 -14.87
C PRO A 166 -10.55 9.39 -14.58
N GLY A 167 -9.65 9.93 -15.41
CA GLY A 167 -9.10 11.28 -15.23
C GLY A 167 -8.23 11.48 -13.98
N GLY A 168 -7.97 10.42 -13.22
CA GLY A 168 -7.11 10.48 -12.03
C GLY A 168 -5.67 10.80 -12.38
N THR A 169 -5.05 11.68 -11.60
CA THR A 169 -3.68 12.16 -11.75
C THR A 169 -2.82 11.76 -10.56
N HIS A 170 -1.49 11.80 -10.71
CA HIS A 170 -0.53 11.56 -9.62
C HIS A 170 -0.46 12.76 -8.67
N HIS A 171 -1.57 13.06 -8.00
CA HIS A 171 -1.68 14.24 -7.18
C HIS A 171 -2.64 14.02 -5.99
N GLU A 172 -2.40 14.74 -4.90
CA GLU A 172 -3.17 14.67 -3.66
C GLU A 172 -4.65 14.99 -3.85
N SER A 173 -4.99 15.83 -4.84
CA SER A 173 -6.40 16.11 -5.18
C SER A 173 -7.16 14.88 -5.66
N THR A 174 -6.49 13.95 -6.37
CA THR A 174 -7.08 12.65 -6.72
C THR A 174 -7.15 11.74 -5.50
N TRP A 175 -6.07 11.64 -4.73
CA TRP A 175 -5.95 10.70 -3.60
C TRP A 175 -6.89 11.05 -2.46
N SER A 176 -7.05 12.33 -2.13
CA SER A 176 -7.94 12.79 -1.05
C SER A 176 -9.42 12.47 -1.29
N VAL A 177 -9.85 12.50 -2.56
CA VAL A 177 -11.23 12.14 -2.95
C VAL A 177 -11.44 10.63 -2.85
N LEU A 178 -10.42 9.83 -3.15
CA LEU A 178 -10.50 8.36 -3.11
C LEU A 178 -10.43 7.80 -1.69
N PHE A 179 -9.68 8.44 -0.79
CA PHE A 179 -9.35 7.86 0.51
C PHE A 179 -10.57 7.43 1.34
N PRO A 180 -11.69 8.19 1.42
CA PRO A 180 -12.87 7.75 2.13
C PRO A 180 -13.50 6.46 1.58
N GLU A 181 -13.46 6.26 0.26
CA GLU A 181 -13.95 5.04 -0.38
C GLU A 181 -13.01 3.86 -0.11
N VAL A 182 -11.71 4.06 -0.27
CA VAL A 182 -10.67 3.07 0.05
C VAL A 182 -10.83 2.59 1.47
N HIS A 183 -10.90 3.53 2.42
CA HIS A 183 -11.08 3.20 3.83
C HIS A 183 -12.37 2.40 4.05
N ARG A 184 -13.52 2.88 3.54
CA ARG A 184 -14.81 2.21 3.71
C ARG A 184 -14.80 0.79 3.14
N TRP A 185 -14.17 0.58 1.97
CA TRP A 185 -14.06 -0.76 1.38
C TRP A 185 -13.19 -1.68 2.22
N LEU A 186 -12.06 -1.19 2.73
CA LEU A 186 -11.17 -1.96 3.60
C LEU A 186 -11.83 -2.38 4.93
N GLN A 187 -12.83 -1.63 5.41
CA GLN A 187 -13.55 -1.94 6.65
C GLN A 187 -14.74 -2.90 6.46
N GLN A 188 -15.08 -3.27 5.23
CA GLN A 188 -16.14 -4.27 5.01
C GLN A 188 -15.72 -5.63 5.57
N PRO A 189 -16.68 -6.45 6.02
CA PRO A 189 -16.42 -7.80 6.52
C PRO A 189 -15.95 -8.79 5.44
#